data_51239140561a0dd9fdf30c76cd13f9d2
#
_entry.id   51239140561a0dd9fdf30c76cd13f9d2
#
_cell.length_a   1.000
_cell.length_b   1.000
_cell.length_c   1.000
_cell.angle_alpha   90.00
_cell.angle_beta   90.00
_cell.angle_gamma   90.00
#
_symmetry.space_group_name_H-M   'P 1'
#
loop_
_entity.id
_entity.type
_entity.pdbx_description
1 polymer ?
#
loop_
_entity_poly.entity_id
_entity_poly.type
_entity_poly.pdbx_seq_one_letter_code
_entity_poly.pdbx_strand_id
1 'polypeptide(L)'
;MSRGMEASNNPRRLIWLAALVYTAFVIYGSLVPLEFRAIPWDEAVERFSAIPFLKLGIGSRADWVANLLLFIPLTYVWMGALAAGGSGLRGVLATLVLIPLAILLSLGIEFTQLFFPQRTVSQNDILAESLGGLIGVLAWWGTGSRFVGWLLSWQQTHARAALAERLAWVYLAGVLVYNVLPLDLTISLVEIFHKWRDGKVNLI
;
A
#
# COMPACT_ATOMS: atom_id res chain seq x y z
N MET A 1 37.50 11.63 21.00
CA MET A 1 36.05 11.72 21.25
C MET A 1 35.31 11.91 19.94
N SER A 2 35.10 10.82 19.14
CA SER A 2 34.38 10.89 17.85
C SER A 2 33.62 9.58 17.55
N ARG A 3 33.01 8.98 18.58
CA ARG A 3 32.18 7.76 18.43
C ARG A 3 30.67 8.00 18.42
N GLY A 4 30.22 9.24 18.21
CA GLY A 4 28.82 9.64 18.42
C GLY A 4 27.97 9.84 17.16
N MET A 5 28.47 9.70 15.92
CA MET A 5 27.71 10.06 14.73
C MET A 5 27.68 8.99 13.62
N GLU A 6 28.08 7.77 13.92
CA GLU A 6 27.79 6.61 13.06
C GLU A 6 26.46 5.93 13.45
N ALA A 7 25.44 6.72 13.71
CA ALA A 7 24.06 6.20 13.79
C ALA A 7 23.61 5.81 12.37
N SER A 8 24.35 4.86 11.82
CA SER A 8 23.91 3.72 11.02
C SER A 8 22.70 4.00 10.13
N ASN A 9 22.94 4.45 8.91
CA ASN A 9 22.04 4.21 7.78
C ASN A 9 22.04 2.70 7.47
N ASN A 10 21.52 1.89 8.39
CA ASN A 10 21.38 0.47 8.17
C ASN A 10 20.24 0.27 7.15
N PRO A 11 20.49 -0.23 5.92
CA PRO A 11 19.49 -0.39 4.88
C PRO A 11 18.28 -1.20 5.34
N ARG A 12 18.49 -2.13 6.27
CA ARG A 12 17.41 -2.89 6.89
C ARG A 12 16.45 -1.99 7.68
N ARG A 13 16.97 -1.04 8.47
CA ARG A 13 16.11 -0.11 9.22
C ARG A 13 15.23 0.73 8.31
N LEU A 14 15.80 1.16 7.16
CA LEU A 14 15.04 1.93 6.17
C LEU A 14 13.92 1.10 5.56
N ILE A 15 14.18 -0.16 5.20
CA ILE A 15 13.15 -1.04 4.63
C ILE A 15 12.06 -1.34 5.67
N TRP A 16 12.42 -1.59 6.94
CA TRP A 16 11.46 -1.78 8.02
C TRP A 16 10.58 -0.54 8.24
N LEU A 17 11.21 0.64 8.27
CA LEU A 17 10.48 1.89 8.42
C LEU A 17 9.54 2.11 7.23
N ALA A 18 10.02 1.89 6.01
CA ALA A 18 9.21 1.98 4.80
C ALA A 18 8.02 1.01 4.85
N ALA A 19 8.21 -0.24 5.30
CA ALA A 19 7.14 -1.22 5.46
C ALA A 19 6.08 -0.76 6.45
N LEU A 20 6.50 -0.25 7.62
CA LEU A 20 5.59 0.25 8.65
C LEU A 20 4.83 1.49 8.19
N VAL A 21 5.52 2.47 7.60
CA VAL A 21 4.90 3.70 7.07
C VAL A 21 3.92 3.36 5.95
N TYR A 22 4.30 2.45 5.05
CA TYR A 22 3.41 2.04 3.97
C TYR A 22 2.19 1.26 4.48
N THR A 23 2.35 0.42 5.52
CA THR A 23 1.21 -0.25 6.16
C THR A 23 0.24 0.77 6.78
N ALA A 24 0.78 1.78 7.48
CA ALA A 24 -0.04 2.85 8.04
C ALA A 24 -0.77 3.65 6.92
N PHE A 25 -0.09 3.89 5.79
CA PHE A 25 -0.68 4.52 4.61
C PHE A 25 -1.82 3.68 4.02
N VAL A 26 -1.63 2.37 3.87
CA VAL A 26 -2.66 1.44 3.38
C VAL A 26 -3.89 1.49 4.27
N ILE A 27 -3.71 1.33 5.60
CA ILE A 27 -4.81 1.36 6.57
C ILE A 27 -5.54 2.71 6.52
N TYR A 28 -4.78 3.82 6.55
CA TYR A 28 -5.35 5.16 6.47
C TYR A 28 -6.14 5.36 5.18
N GLY A 29 -5.54 5.06 4.02
CA GLY A 29 -6.17 5.24 2.71
C GLY A 29 -7.42 4.40 2.53
N SER A 30 -7.46 3.21 3.13
CA SER A 30 -8.64 2.33 3.10
C SER A 30 -9.80 2.85 3.96
N LEU A 31 -9.53 3.71 4.97
CA LEU A 31 -10.55 4.21 5.90
C LEU A 31 -11.00 5.64 5.61
N VAL A 32 -10.35 6.36 4.69
CA VAL A 32 -10.76 7.72 4.29
C VAL A 32 -12.07 7.69 3.50
N PRO A 33 -13.00 8.63 3.76
CA PRO A 33 -13.02 9.65 4.80
C PRO A 33 -13.24 9.05 6.18
N LEU A 34 -12.54 9.58 7.18
CA LEU A 34 -12.51 9.03 8.54
C LEU A 34 -13.77 9.38 9.36
N GLU A 35 -14.93 9.23 8.77
CA GLU A 35 -16.22 9.48 9.43
C GLU A 35 -16.69 8.23 10.19
N PHE A 36 -16.16 8.06 11.39
CA PHE A 36 -16.46 6.91 12.23
C PHE A 36 -17.88 6.95 12.79
N ARG A 37 -18.61 5.85 12.65
CA ARG A 37 -19.92 5.61 13.25
C ARG A 37 -19.89 4.30 14.04
N ALA A 38 -20.09 4.38 15.34
CA ALA A 38 -20.18 3.19 16.17
C ALA A 38 -21.44 2.37 15.81
N ILE A 39 -21.25 1.07 15.62
CA ILE A 39 -22.32 0.06 15.50
C ILE A 39 -22.08 -1.01 16.57
N PRO A 40 -23.13 -1.68 17.10
CA PRO A 40 -22.99 -2.79 18.04
C PRO A 40 -22.12 -3.91 17.45
N TRP A 41 -21.36 -4.59 18.31
CA TRP A 41 -20.41 -5.62 17.87
C TRP A 41 -21.10 -6.81 17.19
N ASP A 42 -22.20 -7.27 17.74
CA ASP A 42 -23.05 -8.32 17.19
C ASP A 42 -23.56 -7.97 15.79
N GLU A 43 -24.02 -6.73 15.60
CA GLU A 43 -24.44 -6.22 14.30
C GLU A 43 -23.24 -6.15 13.30
N ALA A 44 -22.06 -5.73 13.77
CA ALA A 44 -20.86 -5.69 12.91
C ALA A 44 -20.48 -7.09 12.42
N VAL A 45 -20.50 -8.09 13.31
CA VAL A 45 -20.20 -9.48 12.96
C VAL A 45 -21.25 -10.05 12.01
N GLU A 46 -22.52 -9.78 12.24
CA GLU A 46 -23.60 -10.22 11.35
C GLU A 46 -23.45 -9.61 9.96
N ARG A 47 -23.24 -8.29 9.86
CA ARG A 47 -23.01 -7.58 8.60
C ARG A 47 -21.79 -8.11 7.87
N PHE A 48 -20.68 -8.36 8.59
CA PHE A 48 -19.46 -8.89 7.99
C PHE A 48 -19.65 -10.30 7.43
N SER A 49 -20.40 -11.15 8.13
CA SER A 49 -20.71 -12.51 7.65
C SER A 49 -21.58 -12.55 6.39
N ALA A 50 -22.33 -11.47 6.15
CA ALA A 50 -23.24 -11.31 5.03
C ALA A 50 -22.71 -10.36 3.93
N ILE A 51 -21.41 -9.99 3.94
CA ILE A 51 -20.87 -9.09 2.93
C ILE A 51 -21.05 -9.63 1.52
N PRO A 52 -21.51 -8.79 0.57
CA PRO A 52 -21.88 -9.26 -0.76
C PRO A 52 -20.65 -9.46 -1.65
N PHE A 53 -20.77 -10.37 -2.59
CA PHE A 53 -19.94 -10.40 -3.78
C PHE A 53 -20.59 -9.49 -4.84
N LEU A 54 -19.99 -8.31 -5.04
CA LEU A 54 -20.54 -7.29 -5.93
C LEU A 54 -20.29 -7.61 -7.39
N LYS A 55 -21.29 -7.33 -8.25
CA LYS A 55 -21.06 -7.33 -9.69
C LYS A 55 -20.14 -6.16 -10.06
N LEU A 56 -19.00 -6.45 -10.69
CA LEU A 56 -18.02 -5.44 -11.06
C LEU A 56 -18.57 -4.55 -12.19
N GLY A 57 -19.18 -3.43 -11.83
CA GLY A 57 -19.44 -2.31 -12.72
C GLY A 57 -18.17 -1.52 -13.05
N ILE A 58 -18.27 -0.44 -13.84
CA ILE A 58 -17.07 0.32 -14.27
C ILE A 58 -16.38 0.97 -13.06
N GLY A 59 -17.13 1.57 -12.12
CA GLY A 59 -16.57 2.17 -10.91
C GLY A 59 -15.93 1.13 -9.98
N SER A 60 -16.64 0.06 -9.68
CA SER A 60 -16.14 -1.03 -8.81
C SER A 60 -14.92 -1.78 -9.38
N ARG A 61 -14.68 -1.72 -10.71
CA ARG A 61 -13.42 -2.22 -11.30
C ARG A 61 -12.23 -1.34 -10.96
N ALA A 62 -12.42 -0.02 -10.94
CA ALA A 62 -11.34 0.92 -10.57
C ALA A 62 -10.96 0.72 -9.10
N ASP A 63 -11.93 0.61 -8.20
CA ASP A 63 -11.70 0.33 -6.78
C ASP A 63 -10.99 -1.01 -6.59
N TRP A 64 -11.45 -2.05 -7.27
CA TRP A 64 -10.82 -3.37 -7.24
C TRP A 64 -9.35 -3.33 -7.67
N VAL A 65 -9.04 -2.63 -8.78
CA VAL A 65 -7.66 -2.47 -9.26
C VAL A 65 -6.84 -1.64 -8.27
N ALA A 66 -7.42 -0.58 -7.69
CA ALA A 66 -6.75 0.24 -6.70
C ALA A 66 -6.36 -0.58 -5.46
N ASN A 67 -7.27 -1.38 -4.91
CA ASN A 67 -7.03 -2.26 -3.77
C ASN A 67 -5.96 -3.31 -4.08
N LEU A 68 -6.00 -3.92 -5.28
CA LEU A 68 -4.97 -4.83 -5.74
C LEU A 68 -3.60 -4.15 -5.81
N LEU A 69 -3.53 -2.98 -6.46
CA LEU A 69 -2.27 -2.21 -6.61
C LEU A 69 -1.72 -1.72 -5.27
N LEU A 70 -2.57 -1.46 -4.30
CA LEU A 70 -2.17 -1.01 -2.96
C LEU A 70 -1.45 -2.11 -2.17
N PHE A 71 -1.86 -3.37 -2.32
CA PHE A 71 -1.28 -4.49 -1.59
C PHE A 71 -0.02 -5.07 -2.22
N ILE A 72 0.24 -4.84 -3.52
CA ILE A 72 1.46 -5.29 -4.18
C ILE A 72 2.72 -4.71 -3.51
N PRO A 73 2.91 -3.39 -3.40
CA PRO A 73 4.09 -2.84 -2.75
C PRO A 73 4.11 -3.10 -1.25
N LEU A 74 2.95 -3.25 -0.60
CA LEU A 74 2.86 -3.60 0.81
C LEU A 74 3.63 -4.88 1.11
N THR A 75 3.25 -5.97 0.49
CA THR A 75 3.89 -7.27 0.73
C THR A 75 5.28 -7.36 0.14
N TYR A 76 5.55 -6.67 -0.99
CA TYR A 76 6.89 -6.57 -1.58
C TYR A 76 7.90 -5.95 -0.60
N VAL A 77 7.57 -4.82 0.01
CA VAL A 77 8.47 -4.13 0.97
C VAL A 77 8.61 -4.94 2.26
N TRP A 78 7.53 -5.59 2.72
CA TRP A 78 7.60 -6.50 3.87
C TRP A 78 8.48 -7.71 3.60
N MET A 79 8.44 -8.30 2.39
CA MET A 79 9.40 -9.33 1.99
C MET A 79 10.84 -8.79 2.06
N GLY A 80 11.05 -7.55 1.63
CA GLY A 80 12.35 -6.88 1.77
C GLY A 80 12.80 -6.75 3.22
N ALA A 81 11.92 -6.37 4.12
CA ALA A 81 12.21 -6.25 5.54
C ALA A 81 12.55 -7.61 6.18
N LEU A 82 11.81 -8.65 5.85
CA LEU A 82 11.91 -9.97 6.46
C LEU A 82 12.99 -10.84 5.81
N ALA A 83 13.13 -10.83 4.48
CA ALA A 83 13.94 -11.79 3.73
C ALA A 83 15.26 -11.24 3.18
N ALA A 84 15.44 -9.90 3.08
CA ALA A 84 16.65 -9.32 2.49
C ALA A 84 17.94 -9.78 3.20
N GLY A 85 18.91 -10.24 2.41
CA GLY A 85 20.23 -10.71 2.90
C GLY A 85 20.17 -12.02 3.71
N GLY A 86 19.04 -12.73 3.67
CA GLY A 86 18.87 -14.05 4.32
C GLY A 86 19.04 -15.20 3.33
N SER A 87 19.02 -16.43 3.87
CA SER A 87 18.98 -17.67 3.09
C SER A 87 17.63 -17.84 2.38
N GLY A 88 17.55 -18.74 1.38
CA GLY A 88 16.31 -19.10 0.73
C GLY A 88 15.24 -19.60 1.72
N LEU A 89 15.63 -20.33 2.77
CA LEU A 89 14.73 -20.76 3.83
C LEU A 89 14.07 -19.56 4.54
N ARG A 90 14.85 -18.50 4.83
CA ARG A 90 14.29 -17.28 5.43
C ARG A 90 13.24 -16.62 4.53
N GLY A 91 13.46 -16.61 3.21
CA GLY A 91 12.48 -16.14 2.23
C GLY A 91 11.20 -16.98 2.26
N VAL A 92 11.33 -18.30 2.32
CA VAL A 92 10.18 -19.22 2.42
C VAL A 92 9.40 -18.97 3.71
N LEU A 93 10.07 -18.89 4.86
CA LEU A 93 9.42 -18.59 6.14
C LEU A 93 8.73 -17.22 6.13
N ALA A 94 9.39 -16.22 5.57
CA ALA A 94 8.77 -14.88 5.40
C ALA A 94 7.50 -14.95 4.53
N THR A 95 7.52 -15.71 3.44
CA THR A 95 6.34 -15.92 2.58
C THR A 95 5.20 -16.61 3.33
N LEU A 96 5.50 -17.69 4.06
CA LEU A 96 4.50 -18.45 4.82
C LEU A 96 3.83 -17.62 5.92
N VAL A 97 4.54 -16.64 6.48
CA VAL A 97 3.99 -15.73 7.49
C VAL A 97 3.25 -14.56 6.84
N LEU A 98 3.84 -13.99 5.80
CA LEU A 98 3.36 -12.73 5.24
C LEU A 98 2.05 -12.89 4.44
N ILE A 99 1.86 -14.00 3.71
CA ILE A 99 0.62 -14.24 2.97
C ILE A 99 -0.60 -14.30 3.92
N PRO A 100 -0.60 -15.12 4.99
CA PRO A 100 -1.71 -15.11 5.95
C PRO A 100 -1.90 -13.75 6.63
N LEU A 101 -0.82 -13.05 6.97
CA LEU A 101 -0.92 -11.71 7.58
C LEU A 101 -1.51 -10.68 6.63
N ALA A 102 -1.19 -10.73 5.34
CA ALA A 102 -1.80 -9.84 4.34
C ALA A 102 -3.31 -10.11 4.19
N ILE A 103 -3.72 -11.37 4.19
CA ILE A 103 -5.14 -11.75 4.17
C ILE A 103 -5.85 -11.30 5.45
N LEU A 104 -5.22 -11.49 6.61
CA LEU A 104 -5.78 -11.03 7.90
C LEU A 104 -5.89 -9.50 7.95
N LEU A 105 -4.90 -8.78 7.39
CA LEU A 105 -4.95 -7.32 7.29
C LEU A 105 -6.11 -6.89 6.38
N SER A 106 -6.28 -7.53 5.22
CA SER A 106 -7.40 -7.30 4.31
C SER A 106 -8.75 -7.50 5.02
N LEU A 107 -8.94 -8.64 5.66
CA LEU A 107 -10.15 -8.92 6.45
C LEU A 107 -10.37 -7.88 7.57
N GLY A 108 -9.28 -7.47 8.25
CA GLY A 108 -9.34 -6.46 9.30
C GLY A 108 -9.71 -5.07 8.77
N ILE A 109 -9.20 -4.68 7.61
CA ILE A 109 -9.56 -3.42 6.95
C ILE A 109 -11.04 -3.45 6.56
N GLU A 110 -11.51 -4.48 5.86
CA GLU A 110 -12.90 -4.61 5.43
C GLU A 110 -13.87 -4.67 6.62
N PHE A 111 -13.51 -5.40 7.69
CA PHE A 111 -14.29 -5.38 8.92
C PHE A 111 -14.35 -3.98 9.55
N THR A 112 -13.22 -3.28 9.58
CA THR A 112 -13.15 -1.92 10.14
C THR A 112 -13.95 -0.93 9.30
N GLN A 113 -14.00 -1.09 7.98
CA GLN A 113 -14.78 -0.24 7.07
C GLN A 113 -16.29 -0.27 7.35
N LEU A 114 -16.82 -1.31 8.00
CA LEU A 114 -18.23 -1.33 8.45
C LEU A 114 -18.60 -0.16 9.36
N PHE A 115 -17.61 0.37 10.09
CA PHE A 115 -17.79 1.53 10.97
C PHE A 115 -17.62 2.88 10.24
N PHE A 116 -17.43 2.87 8.91
CA PHE A 116 -17.24 4.05 8.07
C PHE A 116 -18.31 4.07 6.97
N PRO A 117 -19.47 4.77 7.17
CA PRO A 117 -20.65 4.68 6.31
C PRO A 117 -20.42 5.04 4.85
N GLN A 118 -19.35 5.78 4.55
CA GLN A 118 -18.99 6.17 3.17
C GLN A 118 -18.16 5.10 2.45
N ARG A 119 -17.78 4.02 3.15
CA ARG A 119 -17.04 2.90 2.56
C ARG A 119 -17.98 1.77 2.19
N THR A 120 -17.66 1.12 1.08
CA THR A 120 -18.38 -0.06 0.61
C THR A 120 -17.55 -1.28 0.94
N VAL A 121 -18.09 -2.17 1.77
CA VAL A 121 -17.44 -3.43 2.16
C VAL A 121 -17.84 -4.53 1.20
N SER A 122 -16.89 -5.23 0.61
CA SER A 122 -17.16 -6.29 -0.37
C SER A 122 -16.18 -7.45 -0.34
N GLN A 123 -16.65 -8.65 -0.71
CA GLN A 123 -15.76 -9.80 -0.91
C GLN A 123 -14.76 -9.58 -2.06
N ASN A 124 -15.10 -8.74 -3.04
CA ASN A 124 -14.25 -8.39 -4.16
C ASN A 124 -12.98 -7.69 -3.69
N ASP A 125 -13.10 -6.79 -2.69
CA ASP A 125 -11.96 -6.03 -2.18
C ASP A 125 -11.02 -6.94 -1.40
N ILE A 126 -11.55 -7.84 -0.57
CA ILE A 126 -10.74 -8.89 0.10
C ILE A 126 -9.96 -9.74 -0.93
N LEU A 127 -10.61 -10.11 -2.04
CA LEU A 127 -9.94 -10.87 -3.10
C LEU A 127 -8.86 -10.03 -3.81
N ALA A 128 -9.15 -8.76 -4.14
CA ALA A 128 -8.20 -7.85 -4.79
C ALA A 128 -6.95 -7.66 -3.93
N GLU A 129 -7.14 -7.34 -2.66
CA GLU A 129 -6.07 -7.13 -1.68
C GLU A 129 -5.25 -8.40 -1.46
N SER A 130 -5.91 -9.55 -1.31
CA SER A 130 -5.24 -10.86 -1.16
C SER A 130 -4.42 -11.23 -2.40
N LEU A 131 -4.97 -11.01 -3.61
CA LEU A 131 -4.25 -11.22 -4.86
C LEU A 131 -3.09 -10.25 -5.01
N GLY A 132 -3.29 -8.97 -4.67
CA GLY A 132 -2.23 -7.97 -4.65
C GLY A 132 -1.09 -8.39 -3.72
N GLY A 133 -1.43 -8.87 -2.53
CA GLY A 133 -0.48 -9.40 -1.57
C GLY A 133 0.33 -10.57 -2.10
N LEU A 134 -0.32 -11.52 -2.77
CA LEU A 134 0.35 -12.66 -3.42
C LEU A 134 1.29 -12.19 -4.54
N ILE A 135 0.82 -11.29 -5.40
CA ILE A 135 1.62 -10.73 -6.51
C ILE A 135 2.87 -10.03 -5.96
N GLY A 136 2.75 -9.24 -4.88
CA GLY A 136 3.89 -8.55 -4.27
C GLY A 136 4.95 -9.52 -3.73
N VAL A 137 4.52 -10.62 -3.10
CA VAL A 137 5.44 -11.69 -2.67
C VAL A 137 6.11 -12.35 -3.86
N LEU A 138 5.39 -12.69 -4.91
CA LEU A 138 5.95 -13.29 -6.13
C LEU A 138 6.92 -12.33 -6.84
N ALA A 139 6.56 -11.06 -6.92
CA ALA A 139 7.44 -10.02 -7.47
C ALA A 139 8.76 -9.93 -6.68
N TRP A 140 8.72 -10.05 -5.35
CA TRP A 140 9.93 -10.11 -4.54
C TRP A 140 10.83 -11.28 -4.91
N TRP A 141 10.29 -12.46 -5.08
CA TRP A 141 11.08 -13.64 -5.48
C TRP A 141 11.78 -13.45 -6.83
N GLY A 142 11.16 -12.72 -7.76
CA GLY A 142 11.75 -12.42 -9.07
C GLY A 142 12.74 -11.25 -9.08
N THR A 143 12.56 -10.26 -8.22
CA THR A 143 13.28 -8.97 -8.33
C THR A 143 13.96 -8.49 -7.05
N GLY A 144 13.70 -9.14 -5.91
CA GLY A 144 14.13 -8.66 -4.59
C GLY A 144 15.64 -8.48 -4.45
N SER A 145 16.45 -9.38 -5.03
CA SER A 145 17.91 -9.24 -5.02
C SER A 145 18.40 -7.99 -5.78
N ARG A 146 17.77 -7.69 -6.92
CA ARG A 146 18.06 -6.49 -7.71
C ARG A 146 17.66 -5.23 -6.97
N PHE A 147 16.49 -5.26 -6.33
CA PHE A 147 15.99 -4.14 -5.52
C PHE A 147 16.93 -3.83 -4.36
N VAL A 148 17.38 -4.84 -3.61
CA VAL A 148 18.35 -4.65 -2.52
C VAL A 148 19.68 -4.09 -3.04
N GLY A 149 20.18 -4.64 -4.14
CA GLY A 149 21.41 -4.13 -4.79
C GLY A 149 21.26 -2.66 -5.22
N TRP A 150 20.15 -2.31 -5.84
CA TRP A 150 19.85 -0.93 -6.20
C TRP A 150 19.74 -0.01 -4.97
N LEU A 151 19.07 -0.43 -3.91
CA LEU A 151 18.94 0.36 -2.69
C LEU A 151 20.30 0.63 -2.03
N LEU A 152 21.17 -0.39 -2.00
CA LEU A 152 22.51 -0.25 -1.46
C LEU A 152 23.37 0.72 -2.28
N SER A 153 23.32 0.62 -3.62
CA SER A 153 24.05 1.54 -4.51
C SER A 153 23.53 2.97 -4.37
N TRP A 154 22.21 3.13 -4.28
CA TRP A 154 21.58 4.44 -4.08
C TRP A 154 22.01 5.09 -2.75
N GLN A 155 22.07 4.33 -1.66
CA GLN A 155 22.54 4.82 -0.36
C GLN A 155 24.01 5.26 -0.41
N GLN A 156 24.87 4.50 -1.10
CA GLN A 156 26.29 4.85 -1.24
C GLN A 156 26.48 6.15 -2.03
N THR A 157 25.71 6.33 -3.09
CA THR A 157 25.77 7.53 -3.93
C THR A 157 25.27 8.77 -3.17
N HIS A 158 24.21 8.64 -2.37
CA HIS A 158 23.57 9.77 -1.67
C HIS A 158 24.03 9.94 -0.22
N ALA A 159 24.94 9.09 0.28
CA ALA A 159 25.49 9.23 1.64
C ALA A 159 26.22 10.58 1.84
N ARG A 160 26.69 11.19 0.75
CA ARG A 160 27.38 12.50 0.74
C ARG A 160 26.46 13.66 0.35
N ALA A 161 25.19 13.40 0.10
CA ALA A 161 24.24 14.45 -0.27
C ALA A 161 24.12 15.50 0.84
N ALA A 162 24.11 16.77 0.44
CA ALA A 162 23.92 17.89 1.36
C ALA A 162 22.55 17.79 2.05
N LEU A 163 22.44 18.32 3.28
CA LEU A 163 21.19 18.31 4.02
C LEU A 163 20.03 18.89 3.20
N ALA A 164 20.28 19.91 2.40
CA ALA A 164 19.30 20.53 1.50
C ALA A 164 18.72 19.54 0.48
N GLU A 165 19.55 18.66 -0.09
CA GLU A 165 19.08 17.64 -1.04
C GLU A 165 18.19 16.59 -0.35
N ARG A 166 18.53 16.18 0.87
CA ARG A 166 17.69 15.28 1.67
C ARG A 166 16.34 15.90 2.02
N LEU A 167 16.35 17.18 2.41
CA LEU A 167 15.11 17.93 2.69
C LEU A 167 14.27 18.11 1.43
N ALA A 168 14.89 18.34 0.26
CA ALA A 168 14.17 18.41 -1.02
C ALA A 168 13.48 17.08 -1.36
N TRP A 169 14.13 15.94 -1.15
CA TRP A 169 13.51 14.62 -1.35
C TRP A 169 12.36 14.35 -0.37
N VAL A 170 12.51 14.72 0.91
CA VAL A 170 11.43 14.61 1.91
C VAL A 170 10.26 15.51 1.54
N TYR A 171 10.54 16.75 1.08
CA TYR A 171 9.51 17.66 0.61
C TYR A 171 8.78 17.12 -0.61
N LEU A 172 9.51 16.64 -1.64
CA LEU A 172 8.92 16.03 -2.83
C LEU A 172 8.07 14.81 -2.49
N ALA A 173 8.55 13.94 -1.62
CA ALA A 173 7.78 12.81 -1.13
C ALA A 173 6.52 13.27 -0.38
N GLY A 174 6.63 14.30 0.46
CA GLY A 174 5.49 14.92 1.14
C GLY A 174 4.47 15.52 0.19
N VAL A 175 4.92 16.24 -0.85
CA VAL A 175 4.05 16.79 -1.90
C VAL A 175 3.36 15.67 -2.69
N LEU A 176 4.11 14.62 -3.04
CA LEU A 176 3.54 13.46 -3.74
C LEU A 176 2.48 12.77 -2.88
N VAL A 177 2.79 12.51 -1.61
CA VAL A 177 1.84 11.96 -0.65
C VAL A 177 0.63 12.87 -0.49
N TYR A 178 0.83 14.20 -0.36
CA TYR A 178 -0.25 15.16 -0.25
C TYR A 178 -1.16 15.19 -1.49
N ASN A 179 -0.60 15.09 -2.69
CA ASN A 179 -1.39 15.03 -3.94
C ASN A 179 -2.06 13.67 -4.17
N VAL A 180 -1.52 12.60 -3.58
CA VAL A 180 -2.08 11.24 -3.66
C VAL A 180 -3.11 10.98 -2.54
N LEU A 181 -3.02 11.71 -1.42
CA LEU A 181 -3.85 11.51 -0.23
C LEU A 181 -5.32 11.96 -0.35
N PRO A 182 -5.72 12.99 -1.08
CA PRO A 182 -7.10 13.11 -1.50
C PRO A 182 -7.24 12.44 -2.88
N LEU A 183 -7.01 11.14 -2.92
CA LEU A 183 -7.48 10.34 -4.03
C LEU A 183 -9.02 10.30 -3.99
N ASP A 184 -9.65 11.43 -4.24
CA ASP A 184 -10.81 11.45 -5.09
C ASP A 184 -10.36 10.89 -6.45
N LEU A 185 -10.13 9.58 -6.51
CA LEU A 185 -10.05 8.83 -7.75
C LEU A 185 -11.42 8.78 -8.42
N THR A 186 -12.14 9.87 -8.36
CA THR A 186 -13.23 10.21 -9.26
C THR A 186 -12.72 10.73 -10.61
N ILE A 187 -11.50 10.37 -10.99
CA ILE A 187 -11.18 10.26 -12.40
C ILE A 187 -11.80 8.93 -12.86
N SER A 188 -13.12 8.92 -12.84
CA SER A 188 -13.89 7.90 -13.52
C SER A 188 -13.40 7.91 -14.98
N LEU A 189 -12.84 6.79 -15.44
CA LEU A 189 -12.56 6.59 -16.86
C LEU A 189 -13.79 6.91 -17.72
N VAL A 190 -14.98 6.78 -17.15
CA VAL A 190 -16.27 7.18 -17.72
C VAL A 190 -16.38 8.71 -17.85
N GLU A 191 -15.90 9.47 -16.89
CA GLU A 191 -15.93 10.93 -16.94
C GLU A 191 -14.93 11.48 -17.97
N ILE A 192 -13.75 10.86 -18.08
CA ILE A 192 -12.78 11.15 -19.13
C ILE A 192 -13.39 10.79 -20.49
N PHE A 193 -14.02 9.62 -20.62
CA PHE A 193 -14.66 9.18 -21.86
C PHE A 193 -15.83 10.07 -22.24
N HIS A 194 -16.67 10.49 -21.30
CA HIS A 194 -17.76 11.45 -21.55
C HIS A 194 -17.23 12.83 -21.90
N LYS A 195 -16.23 13.36 -21.20
CA LYS A 195 -15.59 14.64 -21.52
C LYS A 195 -14.91 14.62 -22.89
N TRP A 196 -14.31 13.47 -23.25
CA TRP A 196 -13.71 13.30 -24.60
C TRP A 196 -14.77 13.21 -25.69
N ARG A 197 -15.84 12.44 -25.46
CA ARG A 197 -16.96 12.32 -26.40
C ARG A 197 -17.71 13.66 -26.59
N ASP A 198 -17.82 14.44 -25.52
CA ASP A 198 -18.54 15.73 -25.54
C ASP A 198 -17.62 16.88 -25.98
N GLY A 199 -16.41 16.63 -26.47
CA GLY A 199 -15.49 17.62 -27.01
C GLY A 199 -15.00 18.69 -26.02
N LYS A 200 -15.13 18.42 -24.69
CA LYS A 200 -14.75 19.35 -23.61
C LYS A 200 -13.35 19.12 -23.04
N VAL A 201 -12.50 18.39 -23.74
CA VAL A 201 -11.09 18.23 -23.36
C VAL A 201 -10.30 19.36 -24.01
N ASN A 202 -10.17 20.48 -23.32
CA ASN A 202 -9.16 21.47 -23.66
C ASN A 202 -7.84 21.02 -23.07
N LEU A 203 -6.95 20.48 -23.88
CA LEU A 203 -5.53 20.35 -23.58
C LEU A 203 -4.92 21.73 -23.73
N ILE A 204 -4.69 22.43 -22.62
CA ILE A 204 -3.79 23.57 -22.52
C ILE A 204 -2.54 23.09 -21.82
#